data_2fac6b2c2146f6975899fd5e7d7287d5
#
_entry.id   2fac6b2c2146f6975899fd5e7d7287d5
#
_cell.length_a   1.000
_cell.length_b   1.000
_cell.length_c   1.000
_cell.angle_alpha   90.00
_cell.angle_beta   90.00
_cell.angle_gamma   90.00
#
_symmetry.space_group_name_H-M   'P 1'
#
loop_
_entity.id
_entity.type
_entity.pdbx_description
1 polymer ?
#
loop_
_entity_poly.entity_id
_entity_poly.type
_entity_poly.pdbx_seq_one_letter_code
_entity_poly.pdbx_strand_id
1 'polypeptide(L)'
;MKKLLSASLMCADHTKLGDSLTQLKAAGIDYLHLDIMDGSFVPNITLGFDLVNAVKAITDIPLDVHMMVNEPGRFIDRMNLDKNDILCVHYESDIHIHRTLSQIKDKGIKAGLALNPQTPLESMEYLTDYMDMALIMTVSPGFAGQKLFAGAERKTAAARKMLDELGHADMPIEVDGNISLENGMKLSRCGADIFVLGTSSLFIKGKSLTEAAEEVRAVL
;
A
#
# COMPACT_ATOMS: atom_id res chain seq x y z
N MET A 1 15.83 -8.35 0.62
CA MET A 1 15.09 -7.87 1.82
C MET A 1 14.07 -8.92 2.24
N LYS A 2 13.63 -8.93 3.53
CA LYS A 2 12.47 -9.72 3.98
C LYS A 2 11.23 -9.22 3.27
N LYS A 3 10.39 -10.11 2.73
CA LYS A 3 9.11 -9.74 2.14
C LYS A 3 8.09 -9.42 3.23
N LEU A 4 7.37 -8.31 3.10
CA LEU A 4 6.45 -7.76 4.09
C LEU A 4 5.01 -7.91 3.62
N LEU A 5 4.11 -8.22 4.54
CA LEU A 5 2.69 -8.40 4.27
C LEU A 5 1.91 -7.20 4.83
N SER A 6 1.17 -6.51 3.95
CA SER A 6 0.28 -5.39 4.29
C SER A 6 -1.17 -5.85 4.10
N ALA A 7 -1.96 -5.89 5.18
CA ALA A 7 -3.34 -6.41 5.12
C ALA A 7 -4.34 -5.30 4.79
N SER A 8 -5.04 -5.40 3.63
CA SER A 8 -6.04 -4.41 3.25
C SER A 8 -7.29 -4.49 4.13
N LEU A 9 -7.45 -3.49 5.01
CA LEU A 9 -8.61 -3.42 5.91
C LEU A 9 -9.92 -3.14 5.17
N MET A 10 -9.89 -2.70 3.92
CA MET A 10 -11.09 -2.61 3.08
C MET A 10 -11.74 -3.99 2.88
N CYS A 11 -10.97 -5.08 2.99
CA CYS A 11 -11.43 -6.47 2.84
C CYS A 11 -11.80 -7.14 4.18
N ALA A 12 -11.57 -6.49 5.31
CA ALA A 12 -11.87 -7.02 6.64
C ALA A 12 -13.38 -6.92 6.98
N ASP A 13 -13.81 -7.66 7.99
CA ASP A 13 -15.16 -7.51 8.55
C ASP A 13 -15.21 -6.26 9.44
N HIS A 14 -15.71 -5.16 8.91
CA HIS A 14 -15.80 -3.88 9.63
C HIS A 14 -16.72 -3.92 10.85
N THR A 15 -17.66 -4.89 10.93
CA THR A 15 -18.52 -5.06 12.10
C THR A 15 -17.78 -5.70 13.29
N LYS A 16 -16.60 -6.30 13.03
CA LYS A 16 -15.74 -6.98 14.01
C LYS A 16 -14.26 -6.58 13.83
N LEU A 17 -14.02 -5.31 13.53
CA LEU A 17 -12.68 -4.85 13.16
C LEU A 17 -11.65 -5.11 14.27
N GLY A 18 -12.00 -4.91 15.56
CA GLY A 18 -11.11 -5.21 16.69
C GLY A 18 -10.66 -6.68 16.75
N ASP A 19 -11.58 -7.61 16.49
CA ASP A 19 -11.27 -9.05 16.42
C ASP A 19 -10.35 -9.33 15.22
N SER A 20 -10.64 -8.70 14.07
CA SER A 20 -9.81 -8.83 12.85
C SER A 20 -8.38 -8.34 13.11
N LEU A 21 -8.19 -7.18 13.77
CA LEU A 21 -6.87 -6.65 14.11
C LEU A 21 -6.08 -7.60 15.04
N THR A 22 -6.76 -8.20 16.01
CA THR A 22 -6.15 -9.21 16.90
C THR A 22 -5.66 -10.41 16.13
N GLN A 23 -6.48 -10.93 15.20
CA GLN A 23 -6.12 -12.06 14.35
C GLN A 23 -4.99 -11.72 13.37
N LEU A 24 -4.99 -10.53 12.75
CA LEU A 24 -3.93 -10.05 11.86
C LEU A 24 -2.59 -9.94 12.60
N LYS A 25 -2.60 -9.47 13.85
CA LYS A 25 -1.41 -9.45 14.71
C LYS A 25 -0.91 -10.87 14.98
N ALA A 26 -1.79 -11.80 15.32
CA ALA A 26 -1.44 -13.21 15.55
C ALA A 26 -0.89 -13.89 14.27
N ALA A 27 -1.40 -13.50 13.09
CA ALA A 27 -0.92 -13.96 11.79
C ALA A 27 0.43 -13.36 11.37
N GLY A 28 1.00 -12.45 12.17
CA GLY A 28 2.30 -11.82 11.92
C GLY A 28 2.29 -10.87 10.75
N ILE A 29 1.18 -10.17 10.50
CA ILE A 29 1.08 -9.12 9.48
C ILE A 29 2.01 -7.96 9.85
N ASP A 30 2.74 -7.44 8.86
CA ASP A 30 3.76 -6.41 9.06
C ASP A 30 3.17 -4.99 8.99
N TYR A 31 2.12 -4.75 8.17
CA TYR A 31 1.40 -3.47 8.02
C TYR A 31 -0.10 -3.67 7.90
N LEU A 32 -0.87 -2.66 8.31
CA LEU A 32 -2.31 -2.56 8.01
C LEU A 32 -2.52 -1.54 6.89
N HIS A 33 -3.02 -1.99 5.75
CA HIS A 33 -3.28 -1.14 4.59
C HIS A 33 -4.69 -0.55 4.68
N LEU A 34 -4.76 0.79 4.64
CA LEU A 34 -6.01 1.54 4.74
C LEU A 34 -6.22 2.37 3.46
N ASP A 35 -7.13 1.90 2.62
CA ASP A 35 -7.52 2.57 1.38
C ASP A 35 -8.50 3.72 1.65
N ILE A 36 -8.06 4.98 1.59
CA ILE A 36 -8.92 6.16 1.73
C ILE A 36 -9.28 6.68 0.34
N MET A 37 -10.58 6.77 0.07
CA MET A 37 -11.12 7.20 -1.23
C MET A 37 -12.14 8.31 -1.04
N ASP A 38 -12.09 9.36 -1.88
CA ASP A 38 -12.90 10.57 -1.78
C ASP A 38 -14.09 10.65 -2.75
N GLY A 39 -14.25 9.63 -3.62
CA GLY A 39 -15.28 9.63 -4.66
C GLY A 39 -14.98 10.56 -5.84
N SER A 40 -13.81 11.23 -5.83
CA SER A 40 -13.38 12.17 -6.86
C SER A 40 -12.15 11.67 -7.62
N PHE A 41 -11.09 11.29 -6.92
CA PHE A 41 -9.91 10.66 -7.52
C PHE A 41 -10.26 9.27 -8.08
N VAL A 42 -11.05 8.50 -7.33
CA VAL A 42 -11.65 7.22 -7.76
C VAL A 42 -13.15 7.24 -7.54
N PRO A 43 -13.97 6.50 -8.34
CA PRO A 43 -15.43 6.54 -8.23
C PRO A 43 -15.93 5.62 -7.09
N ASN A 44 -15.33 5.73 -5.91
CA ASN A 44 -15.69 4.99 -4.70
C ASN A 44 -15.37 5.85 -3.47
N ILE A 45 -16.05 5.60 -2.35
CA ILE A 45 -15.81 6.23 -1.05
C ILE A 45 -15.56 5.13 -0.04
N THR A 46 -14.41 5.17 0.63
CA THR A 46 -14.04 4.18 1.64
C THR A 46 -13.35 4.84 2.81
N LEU A 47 -13.31 4.15 3.93
CA LEU A 47 -12.53 4.40 5.15
C LEU A 47 -12.18 5.90 5.35
N GLY A 48 -12.61 6.50 6.39
CA GLY A 48 -12.29 7.92 6.67
C GLY A 48 -11.15 8.05 7.67
N PHE A 49 -10.68 9.29 7.88
CA PHE A 49 -9.59 9.61 8.81
C PHE A 49 -9.89 9.20 10.25
N ASP A 50 -11.17 9.25 10.68
CA ASP A 50 -11.59 8.82 12.01
C ASP A 50 -11.36 7.32 12.21
N LEU A 51 -11.53 6.50 11.16
CA LEU A 51 -11.21 5.07 11.23
C LEU A 51 -9.71 4.84 11.30
N VAL A 52 -8.90 5.58 10.53
CA VAL A 52 -7.43 5.52 10.63
C VAL A 52 -6.99 5.79 12.07
N ASN A 53 -7.50 6.87 12.68
CA ASN A 53 -7.18 7.25 14.05
C ASN A 53 -7.66 6.21 15.06
N ALA A 54 -8.85 5.64 14.86
CA ALA A 54 -9.40 4.60 15.73
C ALA A 54 -8.56 3.30 15.66
N VAL A 55 -8.15 2.87 14.45
CA VAL A 55 -7.26 1.72 14.26
C VAL A 55 -5.92 1.97 14.91
N LYS A 56 -5.31 3.15 14.67
CA LYS A 56 -4.02 3.53 15.26
C LYS A 56 -4.03 3.50 16.79
N ALA A 57 -5.17 3.85 17.42
CA ALA A 57 -5.30 3.88 18.86
C ALA A 57 -5.38 2.49 19.53
N ILE A 58 -5.73 1.44 18.78
CA ILE A 58 -5.99 0.09 19.33
C ILE A 58 -5.03 -0.99 18.86
N THR A 59 -4.07 -0.67 17.97
CA THR A 59 -3.07 -1.62 17.48
C THR A 59 -1.68 -1.01 17.51
N ASP A 60 -0.67 -1.88 17.66
CA ASP A 60 0.74 -1.56 17.50
C ASP A 60 1.32 -1.98 16.13
N ILE A 61 0.50 -2.58 15.26
CA ILE A 61 0.89 -2.86 13.88
C ILE A 61 0.99 -1.51 13.15
N PRO A 62 2.11 -1.20 12.49
CA PRO A 62 2.25 0.02 11.71
C PRO A 62 1.16 0.15 10.63
N LEU A 63 0.72 1.37 10.38
CA LEU A 63 -0.26 1.66 9.35
C LEU A 63 0.44 1.99 8.02
N ASP A 64 -0.16 1.54 6.96
CA ASP A 64 0.16 1.84 5.57
C ASP A 64 -1.08 2.48 4.96
N VAL A 65 -1.14 3.81 5.01
CA VAL A 65 -2.32 4.58 4.59
C VAL A 65 -2.19 4.98 3.14
N HIS A 66 -3.02 4.41 2.29
CA HIS A 66 -3.06 4.66 0.86
C HIS A 66 -4.16 5.66 0.51
N MET A 67 -3.76 6.88 0.15
CA MET A 67 -4.70 7.97 -0.15
C MET A 67 -5.00 8.07 -1.64
N MET A 68 -6.16 7.59 -2.02
CA MET A 68 -6.77 7.78 -3.34
C MET A 68 -7.73 8.99 -3.29
N VAL A 69 -7.16 10.17 -3.03
CA VAL A 69 -7.90 11.44 -2.88
C VAL A 69 -7.20 12.56 -3.65
N ASN A 70 -7.95 13.52 -4.14
CA ASN A 70 -7.38 14.71 -4.76
C ASN A 70 -6.81 15.67 -3.71
N GLU A 71 -5.69 16.31 -4.02
CA GLU A 71 -4.99 17.27 -3.14
C GLU A 71 -4.72 16.70 -1.73
N PRO A 72 -4.04 15.53 -1.59
CA PRO A 72 -3.87 14.82 -0.33
C PRO A 72 -3.15 15.65 0.75
N GLY A 73 -2.34 16.62 0.35
CA GLY A 73 -1.65 17.54 1.27
C GLY A 73 -2.58 18.27 2.23
N ARG A 74 -3.85 18.46 1.87
CA ARG A 74 -4.88 19.10 2.73
C ARG A 74 -5.28 18.27 3.94
N PHE A 75 -4.97 16.97 3.92
CA PHE A 75 -5.52 16.02 4.88
C PHE A 75 -4.47 15.37 5.79
N ILE A 76 -3.18 15.64 5.57
CA ILE A 76 -2.07 15.02 6.33
C ILE A 76 -2.26 15.23 7.84
N ASP A 77 -2.69 16.43 8.25
CA ASP A 77 -2.92 16.78 9.66
C ASP A 77 -4.15 16.12 10.30
N ARG A 78 -4.96 15.40 9.53
CA ARG A 78 -6.18 14.75 10.04
C ARG A 78 -5.90 13.37 10.64
N MET A 79 -4.67 12.85 10.47
CA MET A 79 -4.29 11.50 10.87
C MET A 79 -3.16 11.53 11.90
N ASN A 80 -3.30 10.71 12.96
CA ASN A 80 -2.31 10.57 14.03
C ASN A 80 -1.25 9.52 13.68
N LEU A 81 -0.53 9.74 12.55
CA LEU A 81 0.53 8.85 12.09
C LEU A 81 1.88 9.20 12.72
N ASP A 82 2.77 8.21 12.81
CA ASP A 82 4.12 8.38 13.34
C ASP A 82 5.19 7.81 12.40
N LYS A 83 6.45 7.83 12.84
CA LYS A 83 7.63 7.40 12.06
C LYS A 83 7.62 5.92 11.61
N ASN A 84 6.76 5.10 12.18
CA ASN A 84 6.63 3.70 11.80
C ASN A 84 5.63 3.50 10.66
N ASP A 85 4.70 4.46 10.53
CA ASP A 85 3.63 4.43 9.55
C ASP A 85 4.10 4.95 8.18
N ILE A 86 3.37 4.54 7.16
CA ILE A 86 3.53 5.02 5.78
C ILE A 86 2.29 5.82 5.41
N LEU A 87 2.47 6.99 4.80
CA LEU A 87 1.40 7.72 4.12
C LEU A 87 1.72 7.76 2.64
N CYS A 88 0.99 6.97 1.87
CA CYS A 88 1.16 6.81 0.44
C CYS A 88 0.15 7.67 -0.31
N VAL A 89 0.63 8.51 -1.22
CA VAL A 89 -0.17 9.41 -2.06
C VAL A 89 0.09 9.14 -3.54
N HIS A 90 -0.92 9.32 -4.37
CA HIS A 90 -0.76 9.13 -5.82
C HIS A 90 -0.03 10.29 -6.48
N TYR A 91 0.87 9.97 -7.42
CA TYR A 91 1.51 10.96 -8.30
C TYR A 91 0.46 11.83 -9.03
N GLU A 92 -0.62 11.21 -9.46
CA GLU A 92 -1.69 11.81 -10.25
C GLU A 92 -2.66 12.67 -9.42
N SER A 93 -2.56 12.63 -8.10
CA SER A 93 -3.52 13.27 -7.18
C SER A 93 -3.23 14.74 -6.88
N ASP A 94 -2.01 15.20 -7.16
CA ASP A 94 -1.58 16.56 -6.85
C ASP A 94 -0.59 17.08 -7.90
N ILE A 95 -0.85 18.27 -8.45
CA ILE A 95 0.08 18.94 -9.38
C ILE A 95 1.39 19.37 -8.71
N HIS A 96 1.40 19.46 -7.39
CA HIS A 96 2.56 19.80 -6.55
C HIS A 96 3.00 18.64 -5.65
N ILE A 97 2.98 17.42 -6.19
CA ILE A 97 3.24 16.19 -5.42
C ILE A 97 4.56 16.22 -4.62
N HIS A 98 5.61 16.86 -5.14
CA HIS A 98 6.86 17.07 -4.41
C HIS A 98 6.62 17.78 -3.06
N ARG A 99 5.79 18.83 -3.04
CA ARG A 99 5.45 19.57 -1.80
C ARG A 99 4.72 18.65 -0.82
N THR A 100 3.78 17.85 -1.30
CA THR A 100 3.01 16.91 -0.48
C THR A 100 3.89 15.85 0.15
N LEU A 101 4.83 15.25 -0.62
CA LEU A 101 5.81 14.31 -0.08
C LEU A 101 6.70 14.95 0.98
N SER A 102 7.20 16.17 0.73
CA SER A 102 7.98 16.92 1.71
C SER A 102 7.19 17.18 3.01
N GLN A 103 5.91 17.57 2.92
CA GLN A 103 5.05 17.76 4.08
C GLN A 103 4.88 16.47 4.92
N ILE A 104 4.76 15.30 4.27
CA ILE A 104 4.69 14.01 4.96
C ILE A 104 5.99 13.75 5.73
N LYS A 105 7.14 13.92 5.08
CA LYS A 105 8.46 13.71 5.69
C LYS A 105 8.75 14.70 6.82
N ASP A 106 8.36 15.96 6.68
CA ASP A 106 8.52 17.00 7.73
C ASP A 106 7.77 16.65 9.03
N LYS A 107 6.73 15.82 8.94
CA LYS A 107 6.02 15.27 10.10
C LYS A 107 6.66 14.02 10.70
N GLY A 108 7.74 13.55 10.10
CA GLY A 108 8.43 12.33 10.52
C GLY A 108 7.69 11.03 10.11
N ILE A 109 6.75 11.10 9.18
CA ILE A 109 6.02 9.96 8.62
C ILE A 109 6.77 9.48 7.37
N LYS A 110 6.79 8.18 7.09
CA LYS A 110 7.35 7.66 5.83
C LYS A 110 6.46 8.06 4.66
N ALA A 111 7.04 8.67 3.64
CA ALA A 111 6.32 9.10 2.44
C ALA A 111 6.31 7.98 1.38
N GLY A 112 5.12 7.50 1.00
CA GLY A 112 4.92 6.62 -0.14
C GLY A 112 4.46 7.38 -1.38
N LEU A 113 4.94 6.97 -2.57
CA LEU A 113 4.45 7.48 -3.85
C LEU A 113 3.84 6.36 -4.68
N ALA A 114 2.54 6.48 -4.97
CA ALA A 114 1.80 5.53 -5.79
C ALA A 114 1.75 5.96 -7.26
N LEU A 115 1.89 5.00 -8.16
CA LEU A 115 1.74 5.18 -9.61
C LEU A 115 0.65 4.25 -10.15
N ASN A 116 -0.34 4.83 -10.86
CA ASN A 116 -1.37 4.08 -11.58
C ASN A 116 -0.74 3.15 -12.66
N PRO A 117 -1.45 2.10 -13.13
CA PRO A 117 -0.91 1.17 -14.12
C PRO A 117 -0.36 1.85 -15.37
N GLN A 118 -1.02 2.91 -15.86
CA GLN A 118 -0.64 3.63 -17.08
C GLN A 118 0.44 4.71 -16.87
N THR A 119 0.72 5.13 -15.63
CA THR A 119 1.66 6.24 -15.36
C THR A 119 3.09 5.79 -15.59
N PRO A 120 3.88 6.51 -16.38
CA PRO A 120 5.29 6.18 -16.61
C PRO A 120 6.12 6.23 -15.34
N LEU A 121 7.14 5.38 -15.22
CA LEU A 121 8.03 5.34 -14.06
C LEU A 121 8.91 6.59 -13.94
N GLU A 122 9.24 7.21 -15.06
CA GLU A 122 10.01 8.47 -15.13
C GLU A 122 9.34 9.59 -14.33
N SER A 123 8.03 9.49 -14.08
CA SER A 123 7.29 10.43 -13.23
C SER A 123 7.80 10.48 -11.79
N MET A 124 8.48 9.43 -11.29
CA MET A 124 9.05 9.43 -9.94
C MET A 124 10.55 9.71 -9.89
N GLU A 125 11.25 9.82 -11.03
CA GLU A 125 12.72 9.94 -11.10
C GLU A 125 13.26 11.08 -10.23
N TYR A 126 12.64 12.26 -10.31
CA TYR A 126 13.04 13.43 -9.55
C TYR A 126 12.39 13.53 -8.15
N LEU A 127 11.67 12.49 -7.73
CA LEU A 127 10.97 12.42 -6.45
C LEU A 127 11.59 11.40 -5.48
N THR A 128 12.56 10.61 -5.94
CA THR A 128 13.14 9.50 -5.16
C THR A 128 13.77 9.94 -3.84
N ASP A 129 14.35 11.15 -3.76
CA ASP A 129 14.89 11.71 -2.51
C ASP A 129 13.80 12.14 -1.51
N TYR A 130 12.56 12.29 -1.97
CA TYR A 130 11.41 12.77 -1.18
C TYR A 130 10.45 11.66 -0.79
N MET A 131 10.70 10.42 -1.20
CA MET A 131 9.88 9.28 -0.85
C MET A 131 10.70 8.20 -0.15
N ASP A 132 10.03 7.36 0.62
CA ASP A 132 10.60 6.22 1.37
C ASP A 132 10.06 4.88 0.85
N MET A 133 9.09 4.89 -0.06
CA MET A 133 8.47 3.71 -0.68
C MET A 133 7.84 4.07 -2.03
N ALA A 134 7.96 3.17 -3.00
CA ALA A 134 7.23 3.26 -4.27
C ALA A 134 6.09 2.23 -4.29
N LEU A 135 4.83 2.67 -4.46
CA LEU A 135 3.68 1.79 -4.66
C LEU A 135 3.37 1.67 -6.15
N ILE A 136 3.45 0.46 -6.68
CA ILE A 136 3.06 0.14 -8.07
C ILE A 136 1.67 -0.48 -8.05
N MET A 137 0.69 0.28 -8.54
CA MET A 137 -0.67 -0.24 -8.72
C MET A 137 -0.67 -1.34 -9.78
N THR A 138 -1.15 -2.51 -9.41
CA THR A 138 -1.25 -3.69 -10.30
C THR A 138 -2.67 -3.91 -10.83
N VAL A 139 -3.60 -3.03 -10.41
CA VAL A 139 -4.96 -2.84 -10.95
C VAL A 139 -5.25 -1.34 -11.03
N SER A 140 -6.31 -0.92 -11.69
CA SER A 140 -6.79 0.46 -11.56
C SER A 140 -7.31 0.69 -10.14
N PRO A 141 -6.93 1.79 -9.45
CA PRO A 141 -7.37 2.05 -8.08
C PRO A 141 -8.89 2.20 -7.96
N GLY A 142 -9.45 1.95 -6.77
CA GLY A 142 -10.84 2.23 -6.43
C GLY A 142 -11.69 1.02 -6.06
N PHE A 143 -11.39 -0.20 -6.53
CA PHE A 143 -12.21 -1.38 -6.27
C PHE A 143 -11.36 -2.65 -6.07
N ALA A 144 -11.76 -3.48 -5.10
CA ALA A 144 -11.19 -4.82 -4.94
C ALA A 144 -11.70 -5.80 -6.02
N GLY A 145 -11.00 -6.94 -6.18
CA GLY A 145 -11.45 -8.05 -7.04
C GLY A 145 -11.23 -7.86 -8.54
N GLN A 146 -10.49 -6.85 -8.96
CA GLN A 146 -10.12 -6.63 -10.36
C GLN A 146 -9.05 -7.65 -10.82
N LYS A 147 -8.90 -7.83 -12.14
CA LYS A 147 -7.82 -8.64 -12.73
C LYS A 147 -6.50 -7.87 -12.71
N LEU A 148 -5.41 -8.59 -12.50
CA LEU A 148 -4.05 -8.05 -12.61
C LEU A 148 -3.84 -7.38 -13.98
N PHE A 149 -3.27 -6.18 -13.97
CA PHE A 149 -2.87 -5.47 -15.18
C PHE A 149 -1.78 -6.26 -15.93
N ALA A 150 -1.94 -6.44 -17.24
CA ALA A 150 -1.02 -7.28 -18.04
C ALA A 150 0.45 -6.81 -18.04
N GLY A 151 0.70 -5.53 -17.71
CA GLY A 151 2.03 -4.96 -17.59
C GLY A 151 2.62 -4.96 -16.18
N ALA A 152 1.91 -5.50 -15.16
CA ALA A 152 2.29 -5.37 -13.75
C ALA A 152 3.70 -5.91 -13.46
N GLU A 153 4.01 -7.13 -13.87
CA GLU A 153 5.33 -7.74 -13.69
C GLU A 153 6.44 -6.90 -14.33
N ARG A 154 6.24 -6.51 -15.60
CA ARG A 154 7.22 -5.69 -16.33
C ARG A 154 7.42 -4.32 -15.67
N LYS A 155 6.34 -3.67 -15.20
CA LYS A 155 6.41 -2.37 -14.54
C LYS A 155 7.13 -2.47 -13.19
N THR A 156 6.84 -3.50 -12.39
CA THR A 156 7.51 -3.74 -11.10
C THR A 156 9.01 -3.99 -11.29
N ALA A 157 9.39 -4.84 -12.26
CA ALA A 157 10.81 -5.09 -12.56
C ALA A 157 11.53 -3.84 -13.07
N ALA A 158 10.87 -3.04 -13.89
CA ALA A 158 11.44 -1.77 -14.37
C ALA A 158 11.59 -0.74 -13.24
N ALA A 159 10.63 -0.68 -12.30
CA ALA A 159 10.71 0.19 -11.12
C ALA A 159 11.90 -0.20 -10.23
N ARG A 160 12.10 -1.51 -9.96
CA ARG A 160 13.26 -1.99 -9.18
C ARG A 160 14.57 -1.59 -9.85
N LYS A 161 14.68 -1.87 -11.16
CA LYS A 161 15.88 -1.50 -11.92
C LYS A 161 16.15 0.01 -11.87
N MET A 162 15.13 0.84 -12.06
CA MET A 162 15.25 2.30 -12.01
C MET A 162 15.74 2.78 -10.63
N LEU A 163 15.14 2.28 -9.55
CA LEU A 163 15.55 2.66 -8.19
C LEU A 163 16.99 2.22 -7.89
N ASP A 164 17.41 1.04 -8.35
CA ASP A 164 18.79 0.56 -8.21
C ASP A 164 19.78 1.47 -8.95
N GLU A 165 19.46 1.88 -10.18
CA GLU A 165 20.28 2.77 -11.01
C GLU A 165 20.38 4.19 -10.44
N LEU A 166 19.34 4.66 -9.74
CA LEU A 166 19.31 5.95 -9.05
C LEU A 166 19.96 5.91 -7.64
N GLY A 167 20.47 4.75 -7.20
CA GLY A 167 21.13 4.62 -5.89
C GLY A 167 20.19 4.33 -4.72
N HIS A 168 18.92 4.02 -4.99
CA HIS A 168 17.88 3.71 -3.99
C HIS A 168 17.56 2.21 -3.92
N ALA A 169 18.58 1.34 -3.96
CA ALA A 169 18.42 -0.11 -3.95
C ALA A 169 17.68 -0.65 -2.70
N ASP A 170 17.76 0.07 -1.58
CA ASP A 170 17.09 -0.28 -0.32
C ASP A 170 15.67 0.30 -0.20
N MET A 171 15.20 1.10 -1.18
CA MET A 171 13.83 1.62 -1.17
C MET A 171 12.86 0.50 -1.49
N PRO A 172 11.89 0.19 -0.59
CA PRO A 172 10.93 -0.87 -0.83
C PRO A 172 9.96 -0.53 -1.98
N ILE A 173 9.63 -1.54 -2.76
CA ILE A 173 8.54 -1.49 -3.74
C ILE A 173 7.35 -2.25 -3.16
N GLU A 174 6.25 -1.55 -3.01
CA GLU A 174 4.96 -2.12 -2.68
C GLU A 174 4.16 -2.40 -3.94
N VAL A 175 3.33 -3.45 -3.90
CA VAL A 175 2.40 -3.81 -4.98
C VAL A 175 0.99 -3.98 -4.41
N ASP A 176 0.03 -3.31 -5.06
CA ASP A 176 -1.37 -3.37 -4.67
C ASP A 176 -2.29 -3.66 -5.85
N GLY A 177 -3.16 -4.67 -5.65
CA GLY A 177 -4.19 -5.11 -6.58
C GLY A 177 -4.02 -6.55 -7.05
N ASN A 178 -4.99 -7.39 -6.71
CA ASN A 178 -5.05 -8.82 -7.09
C ASN A 178 -3.78 -9.62 -6.73
N ILE A 179 -3.28 -9.43 -5.52
CA ILE A 179 -2.13 -10.18 -5.02
C ILE A 179 -2.59 -11.56 -4.55
N SER A 180 -2.78 -12.48 -5.50
CA SER A 180 -2.96 -13.93 -5.25
C SER A 180 -1.61 -14.58 -4.96
N LEU A 181 -1.58 -15.85 -4.51
CA LEU A 181 -0.34 -16.60 -4.30
C LEU A 181 0.53 -16.61 -5.57
N GLU A 182 -0.08 -16.87 -6.72
CA GLU A 182 0.61 -16.90 -8.02
C GLU A 182 1.16 -15.52 -8.41
N ASN A 183 0.31 -14.48 -8.32
CA ASN A 183 0.71 -13.12 -8.69
C ASN A 183 1.77 -12.56 -7.72
N GLY A 184 1.61 -12.81 -6.39
CA GLY A 184 2.58 -12.43 -5.38
C GLY A 184 3.96 -13.03 -5.65
N MET A 185 4.02 -14.33 -5.96
CA MET A 185 5.28 -15.00 -6.33
C MET A 185 5.94 -14.36 -7.56
N LYS A 186 5.17 -14.05 -8.62
CA LYS A 186 5.70 -13.41 -9.84
C LYS A 186 6.22 -12.01 -9.54
N LEU A 187 5.45 -11.19 -8.81
CA LEU A 187 5.83 -9.82 -8.45
C LEU A 187 7.02 -9.79 -7.48
N SER A 188 7.12 -10.76 -6.56
CA SER A 188 8.29 -10.93 -5.68
C SER A 188 9.58 -11.14 -6.48
N ARG A 189 9.54 -11.97 -7.53
CA ARG A 189 10.66 -12.18 -8.45
C ARG A 189 11.00 -10.93 -9.28
N CYS A 190 10.04 -10.05 -9.48
CA CYS A 190 10.23 -8.76 -10.14
C CYS A 190 10.77 -7.66 -9.22
N GLY A 191 11.02 -7.96 -7.95
CA GLY A 191 11.63 -7.02 -7.00
C GLY A 191 10.64 -6.30 -6.08
N ALA A 192 9.37 -6.73 -6.00
CA ALA A 192 8.45 -6.24 -4.99
C ALA A 192 8.85 -6.72 -3.58
N ASP A 193 8.66 -5.88 -2.57
CA ASP A 193 9.06 -6.10 -1.18
C ASP A 193 7.88 -6.10 -0.20
N ILE A 194 6.83 -5.30 -0.48
CA ILE A 194 5.61 -5.19 0.33
C ILE A 194 4.41 -5.62 -0.53
N PHE A 195 3.54 -6.44 0.03
CA PHE A 195 2.42 -7.05 -0.69
C PHE A 195 1.11 -6.71 -0.01
N VAL A 196 0.23 -5.95 -0.68
CA VAL A 196 -1.11 -5.63 -0.18
C VAL A 196 -2.03 -6.81 -0.39
N LEU A 197 -2.44 -7.42 0.71
CA LEU A 197 -3.21 -8.66 0.72
C LEU A 197 -4.69 -8.39 0.98
N GLY A 198 -5.51 -8.74 0.01
CA GLY A 198 -6.97 -8.62 0.06
C GLY A 198 -7.67 -9.98 0.00
N THR A 199 -8.83 -10.00 -0.67
CA THR A 199 -9.66 -11.20 -0.85
C THR A 199 -9.03 -12.27 -1.74
N SER A 200 -7.97 -11.94 -2.50
CA SER A 200 -7.27 -12.87 -3.40
C SER A 200 -6.30 -13.79 -2.67
N SER A 201 -5.90 -13.48 -1.43
CA SER A 201 -4.85 -14.23 -0.72
C SER A 201 -5.00 -14.30 0.79
N LEU A 202 -5.52 -13.25 1.47
CA LEU A 202 -5.60 -13.21 2.93
C LEU A 202 -7.02 -13.41 3.45
N PHE A 203 -7.99 -12.62 2.96
CA PHE A 203 -9.37 -12.67 3.43
C PHE A 203 -10.20 -13.70 2.65
N ILE A 204 -9.74 -14.96 2.68
CA ILE A 204 -10.36 -16.08 1.95
C ILE A 204 -11.46 -16.70 2.81
N LYS A 205 -12.67 -16.80 2.26
CA LYS A 205 -13.80 -17.41 2.96
C LYS A 205 -13.51 -18.87 3.38
N GLY A 206 -13.68 -19.15 4.67
CA GLY A 206 -13.47 -20.49 5.23
C GLY A 206 -12.02 -20.82 5.60
N LYS A 207 -11.10 -19.87 5.50
CA LYS A 207 -9.70 -20.01 5.94
C LYS A 207 -9.42 -19.02 7.08
N SER A 208 -8.59 -19.39 8.04
CA SER A 208 -8.09 -18.46 9.05
C SER A 208 -7.06 -17.49 8.44
N LEU A 209 -6.93 -16.29 9.03
CA LEU A 209 -5.94 -15.30 8.57
C LEU A 209 -4.50 -15.81 8.75
N THR A 210 -4.23 -16.60 9.79
CA THR A 210 -2.92 -17.19 10.04
C THR A 210 -2.53 -18.18 8.94
N GLU A 211 -3.40 -19.16 8.62
CA GLU A 211 -3.15 -20.11 7.53
C GLU A 211 -2.95 -19.40 6.20
N ALA A 212 -3.77 -18.39 5.90
CA ALA A 212 -3.64 -17.62 4.66
C ALA A 212 -2.32 -16.85 4.59
N ALA A 213 -1.91 -16.20 5.69
CA ALA A 213 -0.65 -15.48 5.76
C ALA A 213 0.58 -16.40 5.64
N GLU A 214 0.53 -17.60 6.25
CA GLU A 214 1.58 -18.62 6.13
C GLU A 214 1.74 -19.10 4.69
N GLU A 215 0.63 -19.36 3.98
CA GLU A 215 0.67 -19.75 2.56
C GLU A 215 1.28 -18.64 1.69
N VAL A 216 0.93 -17.37 1.94
CA VAL A 216 1.54 -16.24 1.21
C VAL A 216 3.04 -16.18 1.48
N ARG A 217 3.47 -16.27 2.74
CA ARG A 217 4.90 -16.24 3.10
C ARG A 217 5.69 -17.40 2.50
N ALA A 218 5.06 -18.56 2.31
CA ALA A 218 5.71 -19.74 1.74
C ALA A 218 6.06 -19.58 0.25
N VAL A 219 5.39 -18.66 -0.48
CA VAL A 219 5.60 -18.45 -1.92
C VAL A 219 6.36 -17.16 -2.24
N LEU A 220 6.49 -16.22 -1.32
CA LEU A 220 7.23 -14.97 -1.50
C LEU A 220 8.71 -15.12 -1.19
#